data_6bf4e409a1997bfb6ecebe5c7215be61
#
_entry.id   6bf4e409a1997bfb6ecebe5c7215be61
#
_cell.length_a   1.000
_cell.length_b   1.000
_cell.length_c   1.000
_cell.angle_alpha   90.00
_cell.angle_beta   90.00
_cell.angle_gamma   90.00
#
_symmetry.space_group_name_H-M   'P 1'
#
loop_
_entity.id
_entity.type
_entity.pdbx_description
1 polymer ?
#
loop_
_entity_poly.entity_id
_entity_poly.type
_entity_poly.pdbx_seq_one_letter_code
_entity_poly.pdbx_strand_id
1 'polypeptide(L)'
;MIFLFSCDVNLPGLPSSKNQTKFPRLISNSKGEILLSWFEEIEPDKWALMSSIFSNKVWSSPNVITKNKEYFINWADFPSTNYINKDTLVAHWLEKSGPGTYDYDVHLSFSFNRGADWTSSQIPHATLIKGEHGFVSFGIGKSMHDVVWLDGRNMIMDHSKEDYGQMSLYHSSFTSNGNLINEYEIDDRVCECCPTSSVRVKDTLVVAYRNRSLDEIRDIY
;
A
#
# COMPACT_ATOMS: atom_id res chain seq x y z
N MET A 1 -7.03 25.75 -28.15
CA MET A 1 -7.06 26.80 -27.11
C MET A 1 -7.44 26.11 -25.82
N ILE A 2 -6.42 25.81 -24.97
CA ILE A 2 -6.63 25.14 -23.66
C ILE A 2 -6.96 26.23 -22.66
N PHE A 3 -8.19 26.26 -22.17
CA PHE A 3 -8.55 27.10 -21.04
C PHE A 3 -8.03 26.45 -19.75
N LEU A 4 -6.90 26.95 -19.25
CA LEU A 4 -6.51 26.73 -17.87
C LEU A 4 -7.39 27.61 -16.98
N PHE A 5 -8.43 27.05 -16.40
CA PHE A 5 -9.11 27.68 -15.28
C PHE A 5 -8.17 27.58 -14.08
N SER A 6 -7.48 28.66 -13.78
CA SER A 6 -6.96 28.89 -12.44
C SER A 6 -8.17 29.11 -11.54
N CYS A 7 -8.62 28.05 -10.87
CA CYS A 7 -9.47 28.26 -9.71
C CYS A 7 -8.54 28.81 -8.61
N ASP A 8 -8.66 30.09 -8.30
CA ASP A 8 -8.27 30.65 -7.02
C ASP A 8 -9.22 30.08 -5.93
N VAL A 9 -9.16 28.78 -5.74
CA VAL A 9 -9.75 28.15 -4.58
C VAL A 9 -8.76 28.43 -3.46
N ASN A 10 -9.17 29.24 -2.50
CA ASN A 10 -8.50 29.37 -1.22
C ASN A 10 -8.61 28.00 -0.55
N LEU A 11 -7.74 27.07 -0.95
CA LEU A 11 -7.66 25.73 -0.38
C LEU A 11 -7.25 25.94 1.08
N PRO A 12 -8.02 25.42 2.04
CA PRO A 12 -7.58 25.41 3.43
C PRO A 12 -6.21 24.76 3.44
N GLY A 13 -5.25 25.40 4.11
CA GLY A 13 -3.83 25.03 4.02
C GLY A 13 -3.64 23.52 4.16
N LEU A 14 -3.01 22.93 3.17
CA LEU A 14 -2.56 21.53 3.25
C LEU A 14 -1.72 21.36 4.52
N PRO A 15 -1.73 20.18 5.14
CA PRO A 15 -0.78 19.90 6.21
C PRO A 15 0.62 20.22 5.70
N SER A 16 1.21 21.29 6.22
CA SER A 16 2.53 21.70 5.78
C SER A 16 3.58 21.08 6.67
N SER A 17 4.59 20.44 6.07
CA SER A 17 5.81 20.07 6.76
C SER A 17 6.94 21.03 6.38
N LYS A 18 7.84 21.29 7.33
CA LYS A 18 9.13 21.97 7.05
C LYS A 18 10.21 20.96 6.63
N ASN A 19 9.91 19.68 6.73
CA ASN A 19 10.79 18.56 6.46
C ASN A 19 10.63 18.06 5.03
N GLN A 20 11.55 17.24 4.56
CA GLN A 20 11.41 16.57 3.28
C GLN A 20 10.22 15.60 3.33
N THR A 21 9.40 15.59 2.28
CA THR A 21 8.25 14.68 2.15
C THR A 21 8.31 13.91 0.83
N LYS A 22 7.76 12.67 0.83
CA LYS A 22 7.74 11.80 -0.35
C LYS A 22 6.42 11.04 -0.46
N PHE A 23 6.07 10.66 -1.68
CA PHE A 23 5.02 9.69 -2.03
C PHE A 23 3.65 10.01 -1.42
N PRO A 24 3.08 11.18 -1.74
CA PRO A 24 1.73 11.50 -1.29
C PRO A 24 0.70 10.60 -1.96
N ARG A 25 -0.27 10.13 -1.17
CA ARG A 25 -1.44 9.39 -1.67
C ARG A 25 -2.70 10.02 -1.13
N LEU A 26 -3.70 10.09 -2.00
CA LEU A 26 -5.05 10.57 -1.65
C LEU A 26 -6.06 9.48 -1.92
N ILE A 27 -6.99 9.31 -0.99
CA ILE A 27 -8.19 8.52 -1.16
C ILE A 27 -9.37 9.24 -0.55
N SER A 28 -10.57 9.03 -1.09
CA SER A 28 -11.80 9.58 -0.52
C SER A 28 -12.76 8.47 -0.09
N ASN A 29 -13.59 8.76 0.90
CA ASN A 29 -14.72 7.93 1.27
C ASN A 29 -16.03 8.41 0.59
N SER A 30 -17.09 7.63 0.75
CA SER A 30 -18.41 7.93 0.18
C SER A 30 -19.07 9.21 0.72
N LYS A 31 -18.51 9.82 1.79
CA LYS A 31 -18.98 11.10 2.35
C LYS A 31 -18.17 12.29 1.85
N GLY A 32 -17.22 12.08 0.95
CA GLY A 32 -16.35 13.13 0.42
C GLY A 32 -15.25 13.59 1.38
N GLU A 33 -14.99 12.87 2.47
CA GLU A 33 -13.80 13.08 3.28
C GLU A 33 -12.58 12.53 2.54
N ILE A 34 -11.45 13.22 2.62
CA ILE A 34 -10.20 12.85 1.95
C ILE A 34 -9.17 12.44 2.99
N LEU A 35 -8.53 11.31 2.79
CA LEU A 35 -7.37 10.85 3.56
C LEU A 35 -6.13 11.06 2.71
N LEU A 36 -5.18 11.83 3.24
CA LEU A 36 -3.85 12.02 2.69
C LEU A 36 -2.86 11.23 3.53
N SER A 37 -1.97 10.48 2.89
CA SER A 37 -0.80 9.87 3.52
C SER A 37 0.47 10.23 2.77
N TRP A 38 1.62 10.29 3.49
CA TRP A 38 2.93 10.62 2.93
C TRP A 38 4.05 10.17 3.85
N PHE A 39 5.24 9.96 3.31
CA PHE A 39 6.44 9.89 4.14
C PHE A 39 6.95 11.29 4.48
N GLU A 40 7.38 11.49 5.71
CA GLU A 40 8.04 12.69 6.21
C GLU A 40 9.35 12.32 6.90
N GLU A 41 10.43 13.00 6.55
CA GLU A 41 11.72 12.87 7.22
C GLU A 41 11.66 13.59 8.57
N ILE A 42 11.73 12.83 9.67
CA ILE A 42 11.62 13.37 11.03
C ILE A 42 12.99 13.67 11.67
N GLU A 43 14.02 12.98 11.23
CA GLU A 43 15.44 13.19 11.53
C GLU A 43 16.26 12.77 10.29
N PRO A 44 17.53 13.14 10.14
CA PRO A 44 18.34 12.72 9.00
C PRO A 44 18.27 11.20 8.77
N ASP A 45 17.83 10.82 7.57
CA ASP A 45 17.61 9.43 7.12
C ASP A 45 16.56 8.64 7.92
N LYS A 46 15.81 9.30 8.81
CA LYS A 46 14.72 8.67 9.55
C LYS A 46 13.37 9.19 9.09
N TRP A 47 12.52 8.30 8.71
CA TRP A 47 11.22 8.58 8.12
C TRP A 47 10.07 8.17 9.03
N ALA A 48 8.96 8.87 8.88
CA ALA A 48 7.66 8.47 9.43
C ALA A 48 6.63 8.43 8.29
N LEU A 49 5.74 7.45 8.32
CA LEU A 49 4.54 7.45 7.51
C LEU A 49 3.47 8.25 8.25
N MET A 50 2.96 9.29 7.60
CA MET A 50 2.05 10.27 8.16
C MET A 50 0.68 10.18 7.51
N SER A 51 -0.35 10.66 8.20
CA SER A 51 -1.68 10.84 7.63
C SER A 51 -2.37 12.10 8.13
N SER A 52 -3.32 12.61 7.32
CA SER A 52 -4.22 13.70 7.69
C SER A 52 -5.56 13.51 6.97
N ILE A 53 -6.65 13.90 7.61
CA ILE A 53 -8.00 13.81 7.05
C ILE A 53 -8.54 15.20 6.77
N PHE A 54 -9.01 15.41 5.54
CA PHE A 54 -9.81 16.58 5.17
C PHE A 54 -11.28 16.29 5.38
N SER A 55 -11.91 17.02 6.28
CA SER A 55 -13.35 16.97 6.50
C SER A 55 -13.85 18.33 6.96
N ASN A 56 -15.12 18.65 6.69
CA ASN A 56 -15.69 19.95 7.03
C ASN A 56 -14.85 21.14 6.55
N LYS A 57 -14.24 21.02 5.36
CA LYS A 57 -13.39 22.04 4.72
C LYS A 57 -12.09 22.38 5.46
N VAL A 58 -11.63 21.51 6.36
CA VAL A 58 -10.36 21.66 7.06
C VAL A 58 -9.59 20.34 7.09
N TRP A 59 -8.25 20.43 7.12
CA TRP A 59 -7.37 19.30 7.38
C TRP A 59 -7.19 19.10 8.89
N SER A 60 -7.17 17.85 9.33
CA SER A 60 -6.72 17.52 10.69
C SER A 60 -5.23 17.81 10.84
N SER A 61 -4.76 17.93 12.08
CA SER A 61 -3.32 17.85 12.34
C SER A 61 -2.78 16.53 11.81
N PRO A 62 -1.53 16.49 11.28
CA PRO A 62 -0.88 15.25 10.89
C PRO A 62 -0.76 14.28 12.05
N ASN A 63 -1.08 13.01 11.79
CA ASN A 63 -0.88 11.91 12.72
C ASN A 63 0.17 10.93 12.18
N VAL A 64 0.97 10.35 13.06
CA VAL A 64 1.94 9.33 12.73
C VAL A 64 1.24 7.97 12.60
N ILE A 65 1.34 7.33 11.43
CA ILE A 65 0.93 5.93 11.24
C ILE A 65 1.98 5.01 11.83
N THR A 66 3.23 5.20 11.44
CA THR A 66 4.39 4.44 11.92
C THR A 66 5.66 5.26 11.76
N LYS A 67 6.67 4.99 12.61
CA LYS A 67 7.99 5.64 12.56
C LYS A 67 9.08 4.73 13.11
N ASN A 68 10.34 5.13 12.89
CA ASN A 68 11.52 4.43 13.39
C ASN A 68 11.62 2.98 12.89
N LYS A 69 11.32 2.80 11.61
CA LYS A 69 11.38 1.52 10.90
C LYS A 69 12.43 1.58 9.79
N GLU A 70 12.91 0.43 9.38
CA GLU A 70 13.76 0.29 8.20
C GLU A 70 12.90 0.15 6.95
N TYR A 71 12.33 1.26 6.50
CA TYR A 71 11.44 1.27 5.36
C TYR A 71 12.18 0.97 4.05
N PHE A 72 11.54 0.16 3.20
CA PHE A 72 11.88 0.15 1.78
C PHE A 72 11.15 1.30 1.10
N ILE A 73 11.86 2.42 0.87
CA ILE A 73 11.30 3.62 0.25
C ILE A 73 11.65 3.62 -1.23
N ASN A 74 10.65 3.37 -2.08
CA ASN A 74 10.82 3.25 -3.52
C ASN A 74 9.76 4.09 -4.25
N TRP A 75 10.13 4.65 -5.40
CA TRP A 75 9.25 5.50 -6.21
C TRP A 75 8.16 4.73 -6.95
N ALA A 76 8.33 3.45 -7.20
CA ALA A 76 7.39 2.59 -7.90
C ALA A 76 6.47 1.83 -6.95
N ASP A 77 6.95 1.53 -5.74
CA ASP A 77 6.25 0.73 -4.74
C ASP A 77 6.24 1.47 -3.40
N PHE A 78 5.21 2.23 -3.16
CA PHE A 78 5.11 3.14 -2.03
C PHE A 78 3.81 2.96 -1.22
N PRO A 79 3.82 3.35 0.06
CA PRO A 79 2.72 3.05 0.96
C PRO A 79 1.39 3.66 0.51
N SER A 80 0.32 3.02 0.93
CA SER A 80 -1.03 3.54 0.75
C SER A 80 -1.88 3.35 1.98
N THR A 81 -2.95 4.12 2.03
CA THR A 81 -3.97 4.06 3.08
C THR A 81 -5.35 3.88 2.44
N ASN A 82 -6.30 3.31 3.17
CA ASN A 82 -7.66 3.20 2.68
C ASN A 82 -8.68 3.33 3.82
N TYR A 83 -9.90 3.76 3.48
CA TYR A 83 -11.04 3.68 4.36
C TYR A 83 -11.64 2.27 4.32
N ILE A 84 -11.73 1.61 5.46
CA ILE A 84 -12.52 0.40 5.66
C ILE A 84 -13.99 0.79 5.89
N ASN A 85 -14.20 1.77 6.74
CA ASN A 85 -15.49 2.39 7.00
C ASN A 85 -15.28 3.85 7.49
N LYS A 86 -16.32 4.45 8.06
CA LYS A 86 -16.27 5.85 8.51
C LYS A 86 -15.14 6.13 9.50
N ASP A 87 -14.89 5.21 10.44
CA ASP A 87 -13.98 5.42 11.57
C ASP A 87 -12.75 4.50 11.51
N THR A 88 -12.78 3.49 10.62
CA THR A 88 -11.72 2.50 10.51
C THR A 88 -10.90 2.70 9.23
N LEU A 89 -9.60 2.76 9.38
CA LEU A 89 -8.63 2.91 8.31
C LEU A 89 -7.68 1.72 8.28
N VAL A 90 -7.11 1.44 7.12
CA VAL A 90 -5.96 0.54 6.94
C VAL A 90 -4.83 1.30 6.26
N ALA A 91 -3.60 1.01 6.66
CA ALA A 91 -2.40 1.48 6.01
C ALA A 91 -1.47 0.31 5.71
N HIS A 92 -0.73 0.39 4.60
CA HIS A 92 0.41 -0.48 4.37
C HIS A 92 1.68 0.31 4.13
N TRP A 93 2.80 -0.32 4.41
CA TRP A 93 4.14 0.10 4.04
C TRP A 93 5.03 -1.13 3.85
N LEU A 94 6.20 -0.91 3.29
CA LEU A 94 7.21 -1.93 3.09
C LEU A 94 8.35 -1.73 4.09
N GLU A 95 8.72 -2.78 4.80
CA GLU A 95 9.80 -2.76 5.79
C GLU A 95 10.86 -3.82 5.43
N LYS A 96 12.13 -3.45 5.50
CA LYS A 96 13.23 -4.37 5.19
C LYS A 96 13.18 -5.58 6.11
N SER A 97 13.32 -6.76 5.52
CA SER A 97 13.25 -8.05 6.23
C SER A 97 14.55 -8.85 6.14
N GLY A 98 15.52 -8.37 5.36
CA GLY A 98 16.81 -9.03 5.17
C GLY A 98 17.87 -8.10 4.56
N PRO A 99 19.10 -8.63 4.31
CA PRO A 99 20.21 -7.84 3.81
C PRO A 99 20.15 -7.55 2.30
N GLY A 100 19.34 -8.30 1.54
CA GLY A 100 19.20 -8.12 0.10
C GLY A 100 18.48 -6.81 -0.24
N THR A 101 18.74 -6.29 -1.44
CA THR A 101 18.11 -5.04 -1.91
C THR A 101 16.59 -5.14 -1.88
N TYR A 102 16.06 -6.28 -2.26
CA TYR A 102 14.61 -6.54 -2.38
C TYR A 102 14.08 -7.45 -1.26
N ASP A 103 14.83 -7.64 -0.18
CA ASP A 103 14.32 -8.32 1.01
C ASP A 103 13.44 -7.35 1.80
N TYR A 104 12.15 -7.35 1.56
CA TYR A 104 11.18 -6.56 2.30
C TYR A 104 9.83 -7.23 2.38
N ASP A 105 9.11 -6.95 3.46
CA ASP A 105 7.80 -7.50 3.78
C ASP A 105 6.73 -6.41 3.73
N VAL A 106 5.52 -6.80 3.37
CA VAL A 106 4.32 -5.96 3.50
C VAL A 106 3.92 -5.91 4.97
N HIS A 107 3.77 -4.71 5.49
CA HIS A 107 3.21 -4.47 6.82
C HIS A 107 1.86 -3.76 6.71
N LEU A 108 0.88 -4.22 7.48
CA LEU A 108 -0.45 -3.63 7.60
C LEU A 108 -0.66 -3.10 9.02
N SER A 109 -1.28 -1.95 9.15
CA SER A 109 -1.76 -1.43 10.42
C SER A 109 -3.17 -0.87 10.27
N PHE A 110 -3.93 -0.89 11.34
CA PHE A 110 -5.32 -0.46 11.37
C PHE A 110 -5.50 0.67 12.37
N SER A 111 -6.38 1.59 12.05
CA SER A 111 -6.86 2.59 12.99
C SER A 111 -8.37 2.43 13.13
N PHE A 112 -8.88 2.43 14.35
CA PHE A 112 -10.30 2.30 14.66
C PHE A 112 -10.92 3.63 15.14
N ASN A 113 -10.15 4.71 15.08
CA ASN A 113 -10.51 6.03 15.56
C ASN A 113 -10.06 7.15 14.60
N ARG A 114 -10.25 6.91 13.30
CA ARG A 114 -9.99 7.89 12.25
C ARG A 114 -8.52 8.35 12.17
N GLY A 115 -7.59 7.44 12.41
CA GLY A 115 -6.15 7.71 12.30
C GLY A 115 -5.54 8.39 13.52
N ALA A 116 -6.27 8.55 14.63
CA ALA A 116 -5.69 9.09 15.88
C ALA A 116 -4.67 8.12 16.47
N ASP A 117 -4.99 6.83 16.49
CA ASP A 117 -4.09 5.77 16.93
C ASP A 117 -4.07 4.63 15.90
N TRP A 118 -2.94 3.94 15.83
CA TRP A 118 -2.70 2.81 14.92
C TRP A 118 -2.23 1.58 15.69
N THR A 119 -2.68 0.41 15.26
CA THR A 119 -2.29 -0.87 15.86
C THR A 119 -0.82 -1.18 15.59
N SER A 120 -0.25 -2.13 16.31
CA SER A 120 0.97 -2.81 15.89
C SER A 120 0.76 -3.42 14.51
N SER A 121 1.80 -3.42 13.67
CA SER A 121 1.71 -3.96 12.33
C SER A 121 1.56 -5.48 12.31
N GLN A 122 0.91 -5.97 11.26
CA GLN A 122 0.74 -7.37 10.92
C GLN A 122 1.28 -7.60 9.51
N ILE A 123 1.83 -8.78 9.25
CA ILE A 123 2.30 -9.21 7.94
C ILE A 123 1.20 -10.09 7.33
N PRO A 124 0.68 -9.78 6.12
CA PRO A 124 -0.43 -10.52 5.51
C PRO A 124 -0.01 -11.87 4.90
N HIS A 125 1.27 -12.08 4.68
CA HIS A 125 1.82 -13.32 4.10
C HIS A 125 2.44 -14.21 5.17
N ALA A 126 2.35 -15.52 4.96
CA ALA A 126 2.83 -16.52 5.92
C ALA A 126 4.27 -17.02 5.64
N THR A 127 4.94 -16.47 4.64
CA THR A 127 6.29 -16.90 4.27
C THR A 127 7.35 -16.37 5.23
N LEU A 128 8.35 -17.22 5.52
CA LEU A 128 9.61 -16.84 6.18
C LEU A 128 10.75 -16.68 5.17
N ILE A 129 10.48 -16.89 3.88
CA ILE A 129 11.46 -16.75 2.82
C ILE A 129 11.67 -15.25 2.57
N LYS A 130 12.92 -14.82 2.59
CA LYS A 130 13.27 -13.44 2.25
C LYS A 130 13.11 -13.21 0.77
N GLY A 131 12.59 -12.06 0.42
CA GLY A 131 12.33 -11.71 -0.96
C GLY A 131 11.49 -10.44 -1.04
N GLU A 132 11.07 -10.15 -2.25
CA GLU A 132 10.21 -9.00 -2.57
C GLU A 132 8.75 -9.31 -2.28
N HIS A 133 8.12 -8.56 -1.37
CA HIS A 133 6.70 -8.62 -1.10
C HIS A 133 6.12 -7.21 -1.19
N GLY A 134 5.52 -6.84 -2.32
CA GLY A 134 5.11 -5.44 -2.53
C GLY A 134 4.06 -5.21 -3.59
N PHE A 135 4.03 -4.02 -4.15
CA PHE A 135 3.05 -3.57 -5.16
C PHE A 135 1.60 -3.78 -4.71
N VAL A 136 1.34 -3.34 -3.49
CA VAL A 136 0.11 -3.62 -2.74
C VAL A 136 -1.09 -2.84 -3.27
N SER A 137 -2.23 -3.53 -3.36
CA SER A 137 -3.54 -2.91 -3.55
C SER A 137 -4.59 -3.47 -2.60
N PHE A 138 -5.64 -2.67 -2.34
CA PHE A 138 -6.73 -3.04 -1.44
C PHE A 138 -8.06 -3.19 -2.16
N GLY A 139 -8.76 -4.29 -1.90
CA GLY A 139 -10.15 -4.50 -2.26
C GLY A 139 -11.07 -4.29 -1.06
N ILE A 140 -11.62 -3.08 -0.89
CA ILE A 140 -12.46 -2.76 0.27
C ILE A 140 -13.91 -3.13 0.00
N GLY A 141 -14.43 -4.07 0.78
CA GLY A 141 -15.82 -4.51 0.74
C GLY A 141 -16.66 -3.99 1.90
N LYS A 142 -17.81 -4.61 2.12
CA LYS A 142 -18.75 -4.21 3.18
C LYS A 142 -18.35 -4.78 4.56
N SER A 143 -17.94 -6.02 4.63
CA SER A 143 -17.58 -6.74 5.86
C SER A 143 -16.28 -7.51 5.74
N MET A 144 -15.90 -7.85 4.53
CA MET A 144 -14.65 -8.50 4.17
C MET A 144 -13.87 -7.61 3.22
N HIS A 145 -12.58 -7.53 3.44
CA HIS A 145 -11.64 -6.69 2.69
C HIS A 145 -10.48 -7.56 2.26
N ASP A 146 -9.80 -7.14 1.22
CA ASP A 146 -8.67 -7.87 0.66
C ASP A 146 -7.44 -6.98 0.57
N VAL A 147 -6.29 -7.57 0.75
CA VAL A 147 -4.98 -7.05 0.40
C VAL A 147 -4.37 -7.97 -0.65
N VAL A 148 -3.88 -7.41 -1.73
CA VAL A 148 -3.25 -8.09 -2.86
C VAL A 148 -1.82 -7.59 -2.96
N TRP A 149 -0.86 -8.48 -3.23
CA TRP A 149 0.56 -8.12 -3.39
C TRP A 149 1.27 -9.01 -4.40
N LEU A 150 2.36 -8.51 -4.97
CA LEU A 150 3.34 -9.34 -5.67
C LEU A 150 4.22 -10.04 -4.63
N ASP A 151 4.49 -11.31 -4.86
CA ASP A 151 5.18 -12.19 -3.92
C ASP A 151 6.36 -12.89 -4.57
N GLY A 152 7.55 -12.55 -4.12
CA GLY A 152 8.81 -13.07 -4.62
C GLY A 152 9.33 -14.32 -3.90
N ARG A 153 8.49 -15.02 -3.11
CA ARG A 153 8.92 -16.21 -2.36
C ARG A 153 9.54 -17.33 -3.22
N ASN A 154 9.14 -17.39 -4.49
CA ASN A 154 9.62 -18.36 -5.46
C ASN A 154 10.77 -17.81 -6.34
N MET A 155 11.21 -16.57 -6.09
CA MET A 155 12.32 -15.98 -6.83
C MET A 155 13.67 -16.32 -6.18
N ILE A 156 14.64 -16.65 -7.02
CA ILE A 156 16.04 -16.75 -6.60
C ILE A 156 16.69 -15.41 -6.93
N MET A 157 17.04 -14.62 -5.90
CA MET A 157 17.57 -13.26 -6.07
C MET A 157 18.99 -13.20 -6.65
N ASP A 158 19.48 -14.29 -7.23
CA ASP A 158 20.74 -14.38 -7.95
C ASP A 158 20.49 -14.28 -9.46
N HIS A 159 20.46 -13.06 -9.96
CA HIS A 159 20.25 -12.76 -11.39
C HIS A 159 21.37 -13.28 -12.33
N SER A 160 22.42 -13.91 -11.80
CA SER A 160 23.41 -14.60 -12.63
C SER A 160 22.94 -15.98 -13.10
N LYS A 161 21.85 -16.49 -12.53
CA LYS A 161 21.26 -17.78 -12.91
C LYS A 161 20.30 -17.60 -14.09
N GLU A 162 20.31 -18.55 -14.99
CA GLU A 162 19.43 -18.58 -16.18
C GLU A 162 17.94 -18.71 -15.79
N ASP A 163 17.66 -19.41 -14.68
CA ASP A 163 16.35 -19.48 -14.05
C ASP A 163 16.45 -18.92 -12.63
N TYR A 164 15.92 -17.70 -12.45
CA TYR A 164 15.84 -17.01 -11.17
C TYR A 164 14.46 -17.10 -10.51
N GLY A 165 13.62 -18.04 -10.97
CA GLY A 165 12.28 -18.24 -10.44
C GLY A 165 11.27 -17.23 -10.93
N GLN A 166 10.15 -17.12 -10.26
CA GLN A 166 8.99 -16.36 -10.72
C GLN A 166 8.36 -15.56 -9.60
N MET A 167 7.90 -14.36 -9.96
CA MET A 167 7.03 -13.55 -9.12
C MET A 167 5.61 -14.09 -9.22
N SER A 168 4.95 -14.27 -8.10
CA SER A 168 3.55 -14.68 -8.00
C SER A 168 2.66 -13.53 -7.55
N LEU A 169 1.36 -13.67 -7.72
CA LEU A 169 0.35 -12.75 -7.21
C LEU A 169 -0.43 -13.44 -6.10
N TYR A 170 -0.45 -12.85 -4.93
CA TYR A 170 -1.15 -13.37 -3.75
C TYR A 170 -2.19 -12.40 -3.23
N HIS A 171 -3.16 -12.90 -2.48
CA HIS A 171 -4.06 -12.11 -1.66
C HIS A 171 -4.30 -12.75 -0.30
N SER A 172 -4.66 -11.92 0.65
CA SER A 172 -5.23 -12.30 1.94
C SER A 172 -6.47 -11.46 2.21
N SER A 173 -7.48 -12.07 2.79
CA SER A 173 -8.64 -11.31 3.26
C SER A 173 -8.46 -10.86 4.70
N PHE A 174 -9.15 -9.79 5.08
CA PHE A 174 -9.21 -9.33 6.46
C PHE A 174 -10.59 -8.77 6.82
N THR A 175 -10.92 -8.85 8.10
CA THR A 175 -12.17 -8.31 8.63
C THR A 175 -12.04 -6.82 8.96
N SER A 176 -13.18 -6.14 9.16
CA SER A 176 -13.17 -4.74 9.61
C SER A 176 -12.51 -4.51 10.98
N ASN A 177 -12.25 -5.58 11.74
CA ASN A 177 -11.50 -5.54 13.00
C ASN A 177 -9.99 -5.79 12.82
N GLY A 178 -9.53 -5.89 11.56
CA GLY A 178 -8.12 -6.10 11.24
C GLY A 178 -7.63 -7.55 11.40
N ASN A 179 -8.52 -8.53 11.58
CA ASN A 179 -8.12 -9.93 11.65
C ASN A 179 -7.82 -10.45 10.25
N LEU A 180 -6.58 -10.83 10.01
CA LEU A 180 -6.13 -11.47 8.77
C LEU A 180 -6.67 -12.88 8.66
N ILE A 181 -6.97 -13.29 7.44
CA ILE A 181 -7.41 -14.64 7.04
C ILE A 181 -6.31 -15.21 6.15
N ASN A 182 -6.33 -16.52 5.95
CA ASN A 182 -5.31 -17.21 5.17
C ASN A 182 -5.07 -16.56 3.79
N GLU A 183 -3.81 -16.59 3.38
CA GLU A 183 -3.40 -16.16 2.06
C GLU A 183 -3.72 -17.20 0.99
N TYR A 184 -3.92 -16.74 -0.25
CA TYR A 184 -4.12 -17.58 -1.43
C TYR A 184 -3.33 -17.01 -2.61
N GLU A 185 -2.76 -17.89 -3.41
CA GLU A 185 -2.16 -17.57 -4.68
C GLU A 185 -3.25 -17.33 -5.73
N ILE A 186 -3.16 -16.20 -6.45
CA ILE A 186 -4.06 -15.87 -7.57
C ILE A 186 -3.44 -16.32 -8.89
N ASP A 187 -2.13 -16.08 -9.06
CA ASP A 187 -1.38 -16.38 -10.27
C ASP A 187 0.08 -16.65 -9.90
N ASP A 188 0.65 -17.73 -10.44
CA ASP A 188 2.00 -18.20 -10.13
C ASP A 188 3.09 -17.56 -11.00
N ARG A 189 2.70 -16.69 -11.99
CA ARG A 189 3.65 -16.07 -12.91
C ARG A 189 3.21 -14.69 -13.38
N VAL A 190 3.72 -13.65 -12.75
CA VAL A 190 3.36 -12.27 -13.04
C VAL A 190 4.57 -11.39 -13.31
N CYS A 191 4.34 -10.17 -13.83
CA CYS A 191 5.39 -9.18 -14.00
C CYS A 191 5.88 -8.68 -12.64
N GLU A 192 7.17 -8.78 -12.39
CA GLU A 192 7.82 -8.51 -11.10
C GLU A 192 7.90 -7.03 -10.69
N CYS A 193 7.63 -6.10 -11.58
CA CYS A 193 7.85 -4.67 -11.32
C CYS A 193 6.65 -3.78 -11.64
N CYS A 194 5.46 -4.37 -11.75
CA CYS A 194 4.28 -3.61 -12.15
C CYS A 194 3.25 -3.53 -11.00
N PRO A 195 2.70 -2.33 -10.74
CA PRO A 195 1.70 -2.16 -9.70
C PRO A 195 0.44 -2.99 -9.98
N THR A 196 -0.20 -3.43 -8.90
CA THR A 196 -1.52 -4.05 -8.94
C THR A 196 -2.62 -3.01 -8.69
N SER A 197 -3.83 -3.33 -9.07
CA SER A 197 -5.02 -2.56 -8.69
C SER A 197 -6.16 -3.52 -8.37
N SER A 198 -6.83 -3.31 -7.26
CA SER A 198 -7.92 -4.17 -6.85
C SER A 198 -9.14 -3.40 -6.38
N VAL A 199 -10.31 -3.99 -6.60
CA VAL A 199 -11.58 -3.47 -6.12
C VAL A 199 -12.49 -4.63 -5.72
N ARG A 200 -13.25 -4.46 -4.65
CA ARG A 200 -14.28 -5.42 -4.28
C ARG A 200 -15.66 -4.92 -4.69
N VAL A 201 -16.36 -5.73 -5.48
CA VAL A 201 -17.71 -5.46 -5.94
C VAL A 201 -18.63 -6.54 -5.37
N LYS A 202 -19.40 -6.21 -4.35
CA LYS A 202 -20.19 -7.18 -3.56
C LYS A 202 -19.27 -8.26 -2.98
N ASP A 203 -19.44 -9.52 -3.39
CA ASP A 203 -18.68 -10.66 -2.90
C ASP A 203 -17.52 -11.06 -3.82
N THR A 204 -17.30 -10.28 -4.89
CA THR A 204 -16.25 -10.55 -5.89
C THR A 204 -15.08 -9.58 -5.71
N LEU A 205 -13.88 -10.11 -5.53
CA LEU A 205 -12.64 -9.37 -5.69
C LEU A 205 -12.28 -9.34 -7.18
N VAL A 206 -12.05 -8.16 -7.72
CA VAL A 206 -11.52 -7.95 -9.08
C VAL A 206 -10.11 -7.37 -8.94
N VAL A 207 -9.14 -8.02 -9.56
CA VAL A 207 -7.74 -7.62 -9.55
C VAL A 207 -7.28 -7.39 -10.97
N ALA A 208 -6.67 -6.24 -11.22
CA ALA A 208 -5.96 -5.95 -12.46
C ALA A 208 -4.45 -5.96 -12.18
N TYR A 209 -3.70 -6.69 -12.95
CA TYR A 209 -2.27 -6.83 -12.82
C TYR A 209 -1.63 -7.11 -14.20
N ARG A 210 -0.31 -7.03 -14.27
CA ARG A 210 0.42 -7.38 -15.49
C ARG A 210 0.93 -8.80 -15.38
N ASN A 211 0.36 -9.69 -16.17
CA ASN A 211 0.78 -11.09 -16.27
C ASN A 211 2.11 -11.22 -17.03
N ARG A 212 2.73 -12.39 -16.94
CA ARG A 212 3.93 -12.79 -17.68
C ARG A 212 3.76 -14.21 -18.16
N SER A 213 3.38 -14.39 -19.44
CA SER A 213 3.18 -15.71 -20.03
C SER A 213 4.48 -16.53 -20.10
N LEU A 214 4.37 -17.81 -20.43
CA LEU A 214 5.53 -18.67 -20.69
C LEU A 214 6.38 -18.17 -21.89
N ASP A 215 5.76 -17.48 -22.83
CA ASP A 215 6.43 -16.88 -24.00
C ASP A 215 6.90 -15.43 -23.71
N GLU A 216 7.00 -15.02 -22.45
CA GLU A 216 7.41 -13.69 -22.00
C GLU A 216 6.50 -12.54 -22.48
N ILE A 217 5.27 -12.83 -22.89
CA ILE A 217 4.28 -11.80 -23.21
C ILE A 217 3.75 -11.22 -21.90
N ARG A 218 3.78 -9.89 -21.78
CA ARG A 218 3.37 -9.16 -20.58
C ARG A 218 2.19 -8.26 -20.88
N ASP A 219 1.00 -8.73 -20.58
CA ASP A 219 -0.27 -8.06 -20.79
C ASP A 219 -1.06 -7.85 -19.50
N ILE A 220 -2.07 -6.96 -19.54
CA ILE A 220 -2.96 -6.72 -18.42
C ILE A 220 -4.03 -7.83 -18.35
N TYR A 221 -4.21 -8.39 -17.18
CA TYR A 221 -5.21 -9.39 -16.82
C TYR A 221 -6.13 -8.86 -15.71
#